data_a1fc9c7e56d411351c0846a7cacfc014
#
_entry.id   a1fc9c7e56d411351c0846a7cacfc014
#
_cell.length_a   1.000
_cell.length_b   1.000
_cell.length_c   1.000
_cell.angle_alpha   90.00
_cell.angle_beta   90.00
_cell.angle_gamma   90.00
#
_symmetry.space_group_name_H-M   'P 1'
#
loop_
_entity.id
_entity.type
_entity.pdbx_description
1 polymer ?
#
loop_
_entity_poly.entity_id
_entity_poly.type
_entity_poly.pdbx_seq_one_letter_code
_entity_poly.pdbx_strand_id
1 'polypeptide(L)'
;DEIRGIVDMAEYAAEYGRRSWATDTLGAALSVARHLRRSAPTNAPARDLPASRHGGVAFEPEHLGLSACALSKAWPYMVQRRSHALARRSNWTVIRNAVRDLPGIRLPIDELAASDVPYVFAMEVENGEAVYPELRRSGVPAYRWETRHAGIVESRCANSERFLSDLVQLPCHQSLTPDELGWIIESVVRVVRANA
;
A
#
# COMPACT_ATOMS: atom_id res chain seq x y z
N ASP A 1 -16.30 -18.78 -11.25
CA ASP A 1 -15.10 -17.94 -11.33
C ASP A 1 -15.44 -16.46 -11.44
N GLU A 2 -16.42 -16.02 -12.24
CA GLU A 2 -16.83 -14.60 -12.33
C GLU A 2 -17.43 -14.08 -11.01
N ILE A 3 -18.23 -14.89 -10.34
CA ILE A 3 -18.83 -14.54 -9.03
C ILE A 3 -17.72 -14.35 -7.97
N ARG A 4 -16.67 -15.18 -8.00
CA ARG A 4 -15.55 -15.04 -7.07
C ARG A 4 -14.78 -13.75 -7.33
N GLY A 5 -14.51 -13.40 -8.59
CA GLY A 5 -13.86 -12.14 -8.95
C GLY A 5 -14.67 -10.90 -8.55
N ILE A 6 -16.00 -10.95 -8.59
CA ILE A 6 -16.88 -9.88 -8.11
C ILE A 6 -16.80 -9.77 -6.59
N VAL A 7 -16.78 -10.89 -5.87
CA VAL A 7 -16.66 -10.93 -4.40
C VAL A 7 -15.31 -10.38 -3.97
N ASP A 8 -14.22 -10.84 -4.57
CA ASP A 8 -12.86 -10.39 -4.25
C ASP A 8 -12.68 -8.88 -4.50
N MET A 9 -13.25 -8.36 -5.61
CA MET A 9 -13.23 -6.92 -5.89
C MET A 9 -14.09 -6.11 -4.91
N ALA A 10 -15.24 -6.62 -4.51
CA ALA A 10 -16.10 -5.95 -3.55
C ALA A 10 -15.48 -5.98 -2.14
N GLU A 11 -14.78 -7.06 -1.76
CA GLU A 11 -14.01 -7.14 -0.53
C GLU A 11 -12.83 -6.15 -0.54
N TYR A 12 -12.10 -6.07 -1.64
CA TYR A 12 -11.05 -5.08 -1.83
C TYR A 12 -11.59 -3.65 -1.76
N ALA A 13 -12.70 -3.37 -2.43
CA ALA A 13 -13.33 -2.05 -2.40
C ALA A 13 -13.87 -1.70 -1.00
N ALA A 14 -14.33 -2.67 -0.23
CA ALA A 14 -14.78 -2.47 1.16
C ALA A 14 -13.62 -2.25 2.13
N GLU A 15 -12.48 -2.90 1.89
CA GLU A 15 -11.29 -2.83 2.75
C GLU A 15 -10.43 -1.58 2.47
N TYR A 16 -10.33 -1.17 1.19
CA TYR A 16 -9.43 -0.11 0.73
C TYR A 16 -10.13 1.02 -0.02
N GLY A 17 -11.40 0.84 -0.38
CA GLY A 17 -12.20 1.80 -1.12
C GLY A 17 -13.03 2.69 -0.21
N ARG A 18 -13.20 3.96 -0.60
CA ARG A 18 -14.20 4.81 0.01
C ARG A 18 -15.59 4.29 -0.32
N ARG A 19 -16.45 4.31 0.69
CA ARG A 19 -17.88 4.07 0.52
C ARG A 19 -18.45 4.98 -0.56
N SER A 20 -18.78 4.40 -1.70
CA SER A 20 -19.66 4.99 -2.69
C SER A 20 -21.01 4.28 -2.60
N TRP A 21 -22.07 4.89 -3.07
CA TRP A 21 -23.39 4.24 -3.09
C TRP A 21 -23.35 2.84 -3.75
N ALA A 22 -22.44 2.65 -4.72
CA ALA A 22 -22.23 1.36 -5.40
C ALA A 22 -21.55 0.34 -4.49
N THR A 23 -20.58 0.75 -3.66
CA THR A 23 -19.94 -0.12 -2.67
C THR A 23 -20.86 -0.41 -1.50
N ASP A 24 -21.73 0.52 -1.12
CA ASP A 24 -22.72 0.32 -0.04
C ASP A 24 -23.81 -0.68 -0.45
N THR A 25 -24.28 -0.62 -1.71
CA THR A 25 -25.25 -1.59 -2.22
C THR A 25 -24.66 -2.99 -2.44
N LEU A 26 -23.43 -3.09 -2.95
CA LEU A 26 -22.69 -4.35 -3.05
C LEU A 26 -22.31 -4.89 -1.65
N GLY A 27 -21.87 -4.03 -0.74
CA GLY A 27 -21.58 -4.38 0.66
C GLY A 27 -22.80 -4.92 1.40
N ALA A 28 -23.98 -4.32 1.18
CA ALA A 28 -25.25 -4.81 1.74
C ALA A 28 -25.60 -6.20 1.17
N ALA A 29 -25.49 -6.40 -0.13
CA ALA A 29 -25.76 -7.69 -0.79
C ALA A 29 -24.78 -8.79 -0.30
N LEU A 30 -23.49 -8.45 -0.13
CA LEU A 30 -22.48 -9.37 0.39
C LEU A 30 -22.66 -9.66 1.88
N SER A 31 -23.11 -8.68 2.67
CA SER A 31 -23.42 -8.87 4.10
C SER A 31 -24.58 -9.85 4.28
N VAL A 32 -25.59 -9.78 3.43
CA VAL A 32 -26.68 -10.76 3.39
C VAL A 32 -26.18 -12.15 3.01
N ALA A 33 -25.32 -12.24 1.98
CA ALA A 33 -24.72 -13.51 1.57
C ALA A 33 -23.78 -14.12 2.63
N ARG A 34 -23.05 -13.25 3.39
CA ARG A 34 -22.25 -13.68 4.54
C ARG A 34 -23.11 -14.15 5.72
N HIS A 35 -24.22 -13.47 5.98
CA HIS A 35 -25.18 -13.89 7.04
C HIS A 35 -25.76 -15.25 6.75
N LEU A 36 -26.04 -15.56 5.49
CA LEU A 36 -26.52 -16.86 5.05
C LEU A 36 -25.43 -17.98 5.09
N ARG A 37 -24.15 -17.59 5.11
CA ARG A 37 -22.99 -18.51 5.19
C ARG A 37 -22.38 -18.63 6.60
N ARG A 38 -22.89 -17.94 7.61
CA ARG A 38 -22.30 -17.99 8.95
C ARG A 38 -22.47 -19.36 9.61
N SER A 39 -21.37 -20.12 9.54
CA SER A 39 -21.04 -21.13 10.54
C SER A 39 -19.79 -20.62 11.28
N ALA A 40 -19.95 -20.40 12.57
CA ALA A 40 -18.97 -20.12 13.62
C ALA A 40 -18.36 -18.70 13.77
N PRO A 41 -18.38 -18.17 15.00
CA PRO A 41 -17.66 -16.94 15.33
C PRO A 41 -16.18 -17.25 15.48
N THR A 42 -15.34 -16.69 14.63
CA THR A 42 -13.91 -16.60 14.88
C THR A 42 -13.66 -15.39 15.78
N ASN A 43 -13.42 -15.64 17.07
CA ASN A 43 -12.73 -14.69 17.92
C ASN A 43 -11.31 -14.54 17.38
N ALA A 44 -11.11 -13.61 16.46
CA ALA A 44 -9.77 -13.23 16.04
C ALA A 44 -9.18 -12.35 17.14
N PRO A 45 -8.06 -12.74 17.78
CA PRO A 45 -7.32 -11.85 18.66
C PRO A 45 -6.88 -10.60 17.85
N ALA A 46 -6.67 -9.49 18.58
CA ALA A 46 -6.13 -8.27 18.00
C ALA A 46 -4.98 -8.66 17.06
N ARG A 47 -5.13 -8.33 15.78
CA ARG A 47 -4.13 -8.65 14.77
C ARG A 47 -2.85 -7.92 15.15
N ASP A 48 -1.87 -8.64 15.67
CA ASP A 48 -0.49 -8.29 15.42
C ASP A 48 -0.39 -8.14 13.89
N LEU A 49 -0.18 -6.91 13.45
CA LEU A 49 0.05 -6.66 12.02
C LEU A 49 1.23 -7.55 11.65
N PRO A 50 1.04 -8.58 10.81
CA PRO A 50 2.13 -9.47 10.48
C PRO A 50 3.28 -8.58 10.01
N ALA A 51 4.48 -8.80 10.56
CA ALA A 51 5.71 -8.30 9.97
C ALA A 51 5.52 -8.45 8.46
N SER A 52 5.76 -7.40 7.68
CA SER A 52 5.35 -7.36 6.28
C SER A 52 5.82 -8.66 5.65
N ARG A 53 4.93 -9.64 5.65
CA ARG A 53 5.20 -10.81 4.83
C ARG A 53 5.32 -10.21 3.47
N HIS A 54 6.47 -10.34 2.87
CA HIS A 54 6.63 -10.02 1.47
C HIS A 54 5.37 -10.47 0.81
N GLY A 55 4.50 -9.51 0.47
CA GLY A 55 3.32 -9.80 -0.28
C GLY A 55 3.68 -10.18 -1.70
N GLY A 56 4.72 -11.00 -1.83
CA GLY A 56 4.87 -11.84 -2.98
C GLY A 56 3.59 -12.64 -3.02
N VAL A 57 2.66 -12.23 -3.89
CA VAL A 57 1.63 -13.15 -4.35
C VAL A 57 2.41 -14.40 -4.67
N ALA A 58 2.24 -15.44 -3.85
CA ALA A 58 2.93 -16.69 -4.05
C ALA A 58 2.62 -17.07 -5.49
N PHE A 59 3.64 -17.21 -6.31
CA PHE A 59 3.44 -17.63 -7.68
C PHE A 59 2.83 -19.03 -7.64
N GLU A 60 1.57 -19.11 -8.04
CA GLU A 60 0.82 -20.37 -8.12
C GLU A 60 0.79 -20.82 -9.58
N PRO A 61 1.57 -21.83 -9.97
CA PRO A 61 1.65 -22.29 -11.37
C PRO A 61 0.29 -22.68 -11.96
N GLU A 62 -0.61 -23.14 -11.14
CA GLU A 62 -1.99 -23.48 -11.50
C GLU A 62 -2.81 -22.29 -12.00
N HIS A 63 -2.44 -21.08 -11.62
CA HIS A 63 -3.10 -19.87 -12.08
C HIS A 63 -2.64 -19.38 -13.47
N LEU A 64 -1.57 -19.95 -14.04
CA LEU A 64 -1.05 -19.54 -15.36
C LEU A 64 -2.06 -19.70 -16.50
N GLY A 65 -2.97 -20.67 -16.38
CA GLY A 65 -4.01 -20.93 -17.38
C GLY A 65 -5.29 -20.11 -17.18
N LEU A 66 -5.41 -19.33 -16.10
CA LEU A 66 -6.63 -18.59 -15.82
C LEU A 66 -6.70 -17.32 -16.67
N SER A 67 -7.82 -17.16 -17.37
CA SER A 67 -8.12 -15.92 -18.08
C SER A 67 -8.76 -14.91 -17.13
N ALA A 68 -8.46 -13.61 -17.34
CA ALA A 68 -9.16 -12.56 -16.63
C ALA A 68 -10.67 -12.63 -16.92
N CYS A 69 -11.49 -12.47 -15.88
CA CYS A 69 -12.95 -12.45 -16.02
C CYS A 69 -13.42 -11.21 -16.81
N ALA A 70 -14.64 -11.25 -17.30
CA ALA A 70 -15.20 -10.15 -18.12
C ALA A 70 -15.14 -8.80 -17.38
N LEU A 71 -15.42 -8.80 -16.06
CA LEU A 71 -15.36 -7.61 -15.24
C LEU A 71 -13.94 -7.05 -15.12
N SER A 72 -12.94 -7.91 -14.90
CA SER A 72 -11.53 -7.49 -14.85
C SER A 72 -11.06 -6.89 -16.17
N LYS A 73 -11.56 -7.40 -17.31
CA LYS A 73 -11.28 -6.84 -18.64
C LYS A 73 -11.97 -5.49 -18.87
N ALA A 74 -13.18 -5.30 -18.35
CA ALA A 74 -13.94 -4.07 -18.48
C ALA A 74 -13.47 -2.96 -17.52
N TRP A 75 -12.97 -3.34 -16.33
CA TRP A 75 -12.58 -2.42 -15.27
C TRP A 75 -11.66 -1.28 -15.70
N PRO A 76 -10.59 -1.51 -16.48
CA PRO A 76 -9.69 -0.44 -16.93
C PRO A 76 -10.36 0.66 -17.75
N TYR A 77 -11.52 0.38 -18.35
CA TYR A 77 -12.30 1.36 -19.13
C TYR A 77 -13.27 2.17 -18.26
N MET A 78 -13.61 1.66 -17.07
CA MET A 78 -14.52 2.29 -16.11
C MET A 78 -13.81 3.20 -15.12
N VAL A 79 -12.51 3.02 -14.94
CA VAL A 79 -11.71 3.76 -13.95
C VAL A 79 -11.40 5.17 -14.45
N GLN A 80 -11.59 6.16 -13.59
CA GLN A 80 -11.23 7.56 -13.84
C GLN A 80 -9.71 7.78 -13.73
N ARG A 81 -8.94 7.25 -14.67
CA ARG A 81 -7.46 7.24 -14.61
C ARG A 81 -6.85 8.61 -14.36
N ARG A 82 -7.40 9.67 -15.00
CA ARG A 82 -6.87 11.04 -14.88
C ARG A 82 -7.02 11.59 -13.46
N SER A 83 -8.18 11.43 -12.85
CA SER A 83 -8.40 11.90 -11.47
C SER A 83 -7.56 11.13 -10.47
N HIS A 84 -7.40 9.81 -10.66
CA HIS A 84 -6.51 9.00 -9.83
C HIS A 84 -5.05 9.42 -9.97
N ALA A 85 -4.58 9.68 -11.18
CA ALA A 85 -3.22 10.16 -11.42
C ALA A 85 -2.98 11.50 -10.73
N LEU A 86 -3.89 12.46 -10.87
CA LEU A 86 -3.79 13.78 -10.24
C LEU A 86 -3.78 13.67 -8.70
N ALA A 87 -4.69 12.87 -8.14
CA ALA A 87 -4.76 12.68 -6.69
C ALA A 87 -3.46 12.03 -6.13
N ARG A 88 -2.93 11.00 -6.78
CA ARG A 88 -1.66 10.38 -6.39
C ARG A 88 -0.49 11.35 -6.46
N ARG A 89 -0.38 12.13 -7.53
CA ARG A 89 0.65 13.15 -7.67
C ARG A 89 0.53 14.23 -6.59
N SER A 90 -0.69 14.68 -6.29
CA SER A 90 -0.96 15.64 -5.22
C SER A 90 -0.51 15.10 -3.86
N ASN A 91 -0.94 13.88 -3.51
CA ASN A 91 -0.56 13.24 -2.25
C ASN A 91 0.96 13.06 -2.13
N TRP A 92 1.61 12.61 -3.22
CA TRP A 92 3.06 12.47 -3.28
C TRP A 92 3.77 13.80 -3.02
N THR A 93 3.30 14.90 -3.66
CA THR A 93 3.87 16.23 -3.49
C THR A 93 3.69 16.74 -2.06
N VAL A 94 2.54 16.50 -1.45
CA VAL A 94 2.28 16.90 -0.05
C VAL A 94 3.22 16.16 0.90
N ILE A 95 3.39 14.84 0.75
CA ILE A 95 4.34 14.06 1.56
C ILE A 95 5.76 14.58 1.35
N ARG A 96 6.20 14.73 0.08
CA ARG A 96 7.52 15.23 -0.26
C ARG A 96 7.85 16.54 0.44
N ASN A 97 6.94 17.52 0.34
CA ASN A 97 7.15 18.84 0.93
C ASN A 97 7.24 18.82 2.47
N ALA A 98 6.62 17.83 3.09
CA ALA A 98 6.66 17.69 4.54
C ALA A 98 7.93 16.98 5.05
N VAL A 99 8.54 16.10 4.23
CA VAL A 99 9.64 15.25 4.71
C VAL A 99 11.00 15.61 4.12
N ARG A 100 11.07 16.33 2.98
CA ARG A 100 12.31 16.57 2.24
C ARG A 100 13.42 17.25 3.05
N ASP A 101 13.06 18.09 4.00
CA ASP A 101 14.00 18.88 4.80
C ASP A 101 14.20 18.27 6.21
N LEU A 102 13.70 17.06 6.46
CA LEU A 102 13.94 16.35 7.72
C LEU A 102 15.36 15.81 7.77
N PRO A 103 16.03 15.87 8.93
CA PRO A 103 17.34 15.25 9.10
C PRO A 103 17.24 13.73 8.86
N GLY A 104 18.29 13.15 8.26
CA GLY A 104 18.35 11.72 7.98
C GLY A 104 17.42 11.23 6.86
N ILE A 105 16.73 12.12 6.14
CA ILE A 105 15.91 11.77 4.97
C ILE A 105 16.66 12.11 3.69
N ARG A 106 16.63 11.16 2.75
CA ARG A 106 17.07 11.35 1.38
C ARG A 106 15.99 10.86 0.42
N LEU A 107 15.68 11.65 -0.59
CA LEU A 107 14.67 11.29 -1.59
C LEU A 107 15.37 10.71 -2.84
N PRO A 108 15.15 9.42 -3.16
CA PRO A 108 15.66 8.84 -4.42
C PRO A 108 15.08 9.53 -5.65
N ILE A 109 13.86 10.04 -5.52
CA ILE A 109 13.14 10.82 -6.54
C ILE A 109 12.68 12.09 -5.85
N ASP A 110 13.22 13.24 -6.25
CA ASP A 110 12.81 14.54 -5.70
C ASP A 110 11.71 15.22 -6.53
N GLU A 111 11.64 14.93 -7.82
CA GLU A 111 10.63 15.49 -8.71
C GLU A 111 10.01 14.41 -9.59
N LEU A 112 8.68 14.51 -9.80
CA LEU A 112 7.97 13.65 -10.74
C LEU A 112 7.96 14.27 -12.14
N ALA A 113 8.34 13.52 -13.14
CA ALA A 113 8.12 13.94 -14.53
C ALA A 113 6.62 14.13 -14.80
N ALA A 114 6.29 14.88 -15.85
CA ALA A 114 4.89 15.22 -16.15
C ALA A 114 4.00 13.98 -16.37
N SER A 115 4.58 12.90 -16.91
CA SER A 115 3.90 11.63 -17.20
C SER A 115 3.83 10.66 -16.01
N ASP A 116 4.59 10.91 -14.94
CA ASP A 116 4.72 9.94 -13.85
C ASP A 116 3.46 9.88 -12.98
N VAL A 117 3.06 8.68 -12.66
CA VAL A 117 1.99 8.43 -11.69
C VAL A 117 2.56 7.57 -10.57
N PRO A 118 2.82 8.15 -9.40
CA PRO A 118 3.47 7.40 -8.32
C PRO A 118 2.55 6.31 -7.77
N TYR A 119 3.12 5.13 -7.56
CA TYR A 119 2.45 4.04 -6.85
C TYR A 119 2.58 4.21 -5.34
N VAL A 120 3.78 4.54 -4.90
CA VAL A 120 4.15 4.84 -3.50
C VAL A 120 5.03 6.08 -3.45
N PHE A 121 5.18 6.66 -2.27
CA PHE A 121 6.21 7.63 -1.97
C PHE A 121 7.41 6.91 -1.36
N ALA A 122 8.55 6.95 -2.01
CA ALA A 122 9.77 6.31 -1.55
C ALA A 122 10.71 7.34 -0.91
N MET A 123 11.23 7.03 0.27
CA MET A 123 12.26 7.81 0.97
C MET A 123 13.30 6.89 1.57
N GLU A 124 14.55 7.28 1.55
CA GLU A 124 15.60 6.66 2.33
C GLU A 124 15.66 7.35 3.69
N VAL A 125 15.73 6.54 4.73
CA VAL A 125 15.72 7.03 6.12
C VAL A 125 16.97 6.49 6.80
N GLU A 126 17.79 7.37 7.35
CA GLU A 126 18.88 6.97 8.20
C GLU A 126 18.33 6.13 9.37
N ASN A 127 18.98 5.01 9.69
CA ASN A 127 18.46 4.02 10.64
C ASN A 127 17.08 3.44 10.26
N GLY A 128 16.83 3.17 8.98
CA GLY A 128 15.57 2.62 8.50
C GLY A 128 15.11 1.36 9.23
N GLU A 129 16.05 0.57 9.76
CA GLU A 129 15.75 -0.61 10.58
C GLU A 129 15.09 -0.28 11.92
N ALA A 130 15.40 0.87 12.52
CA ALA A 130 14.76 1.34 13.74
C ALA A 130 13.47 2.10 13.44
N VAL A 131 13.49 2.98 12.44
CA VAL A 131 12.37 3.86 12.08
C VAL A 131 11.17 3.06 11.54
N TYR A 132 11.40 2.08 10.68
CA TYR A 132 10.32 1.33 10.05
C TYR A 132 9.39 0.60 11.04
N PRO A 133 9.90 -0.17 12.03
CA PRO A 133 9.04 -0.81 13.02
C PRO A 133 8.23 0.19 13.86
N GLU A 134 8.78 1.38 14.12
CA GLU A 134 8.07 2.42 14.86
C GLU A 134 6.92 3.03 14.05
N LEU A 135 7.15 3.28 12.77
CA LEU A 135 6.07 3.70 11.86
C LEU A 135 4.95 2.65 11.84
N ARG A 136 5.31 1.38 11.73
CA ARG A 136 4.33 0.28 11.74
C ARG A 136 3.57 0.20 13.08
N ARG A 137 4.27 0.31 14.22
CA ARG A 137 3.64 0.34 15.55
C ARG A 137 2.73 1.57 15.74
N SER A 138 3.05 2.69 15.11
CA SER A 138 2.19 3.86 15.06
C SER A 138 0.96 3.69 14.15
N GLY A 139 0.83 2.56 13.45
CA GLY A 139 -0.26 2.28 12.53
C GLY A 139 -0.05 2.77 11.11
N VAL A 140 1.07 3.46 10.81
CA VAL A 140 1.38 3.91 9.45
C VAL A 140 1.54 2.70 8.53
N PRO A 141 0.83 2.63 7.40
CA PRO A 141 0.93 1.52 6.45
C PRO A 141 2.20 1.66 5.60
N ALA A 142 3.34 1.80 6.28
CA ALA A 142 4.65 1.84 5.65
C ALA A 142 5.05 0.44 5.16
N TYR A 143 5.83 0.40 4.09
CA TYR A 143 6.37 -0.82 3.52
C TYR A 143 7.89 -0.67 3.32
N ARG A 144 8.64 -1.77 3.48
CA ARG A 144 10.08 -1.87 3.23
C ARG A 144 10.40 -3.20 2.58
N TRP A 145 11.43 -3.26 1.78
CA TRP A 145 12.00 -4.54 1.33
C TRP A 145 12.87 -5.11 2.44
N GLU A 146 12.38 -6.13 3.12
CA GLU A 146 13.04 -6.67 4.33
C GLU A 146 14.00 -7.83 4.03
N THR A 147 13.87 -8.48 2.89
CA THR A 147 14.66 -9.66 2.57
C THR A 147 15.19 -9.64 1.15
N ARG A 148 16.37 -10.20 0.99
CA ARG A 148 16.90 -10.53 -0.33
C ARG A 148 16.17 -11.75 -0.88
N HIS A 149 16.04 -11.80 -2.19
CA HIS A 149 15.55 -12.99 -2.87
C HIS A 149 16.49 -14.18 -2.59
N ALA A 150 15.94 -15.34 -2.24
CA ALA A 150 16.71 -16.56 -2.06
C ALA A 150 17.48 -16.86 -3.36
N GLY A 151 18.80 -16.95 -3.29
CA GLY A 151 19.69 -17.13 -4.45
C GLY A 151 20.52 -15.90 -4.80
N ILE A 152 20.25 -14.74 -4.21
CA ILE A 152 21.14 -13.57 -4.27
C ILE A 152 21.99 -13.59 -3.00
N VAL A 153 23.21 -14.08 -3.09
CA VAL A 153 24.09 -14.25 -1.92
C VAL A 153 24.66 -12.90 -1.48
N GLU A 154 25.11 -12.08 -2.42
CA GLU A 154 25.59 -10.72 -2.17
C GLU A 154 25.29 -9.85 -3.39
N SER A 155 24.84 -8.62 -3.16
CA SER A 155 24.73 -7.63 -4.20
C SER A 155 26.05 -6.87 -4.30
N ARG A 156 26.61 -6.78 -5.51
CA ARG A 156 27.73 -5.87 -5.80
C ARG A 156 27.27 -4.43 -6.02
N CYS A 157 25.96 -4.18 -5.91
CA CYS A 157 25.36 -2.87 -6.11
C CYS A 157 25.13 -2.20 -4.76
N ALA A 158 25.92 -1.20 -4.44
CA ALA A 158 25.80 -0.43 -3.20
C ALA A 158 24.40 0.21 -3.03
N ASN A 159 23.74 0.58 -4.13
CA ASN A 159 22.38 1.10 -4.07
C ASN A 159 21.36 0.05 -3.63
N SER A 160 21.52 -1.20 -4.07
CA SER A 160 20.62 -2.28 -3.68
C SER A 160 20.73 -2.58 -2.18
N GLU A 161 21.94 -2.60 -1.64
CA GLU A 161 22.16 -2.79 -0.20
C GLU A 161 21.52 -1.66 0.62
N ARG A 162 21.79 -0.42 0.22
CA ARG A 162 21.21 0.75 0.87
C ARG A 162 19.69 0.76 0.80
N PHE A 163 19.09 0.42 -0.34
CA PHE A 163 17.64 0.35 -0.46
C PHE A 163 17.01 -0.76 0.39
N LEU A 164 17.74 -1.85 0.62
CA LEU A 164 17.27 -2.90 1.53
C LEU A 164 17.26 -2.43 2.98
N SER A 165 18.26 -1.63 3.41
CA SER A 165 18.34 -1.14 4.79
C SER A 165 17.47 0.09 5.03
N ASP A 166 17.46 1.04 4.11
CA ASP A 166 17.05 2.40 4.40
C ASP A 166 15.78 2.84 3.65
N LEU A 167 15.38 2.12 2.57
CA LEU A 167 14.24 2.54 1.77
C LEU A 167 12.92 2.20 2.45
N VAL A 168 12.17 3.23 2.83
CA VAL A 168 10.82 3.14 3.34
C VAL A 168 9.84 3.69 2.30
N GLN A 169 8.74 3.00 2.10
CA GLN A 169 7.69 3.36 1.15
C GLN A 169 6.42 3.73 1.91
N LEU A 170 5.85 4.89 1.60
CA LEU A 170 4.61 5.37 2.17
C LEU A 170 3.49 5.33 1.12
N PRO A 171 2.23 5.12 1.51
CA PRO A 171 1.13 5.19 0.58
C PRO A 171 0.90 6.63 0.10
N CYS A 172 0.74 6.80 -1.20
CA CYS A 172 0.25 8.04 -1.81
C CYS A 172 -1.04 7.78 -2.61
N HIS A 173 -1.81 6.80 -2.19
CA HIS A 173 -2.98 6.29 -2.90
C HIS A 173 -4.05 7.38 -3.07
N GLN A 174 -4.78 7.34 -4.19
CA GLN A 174 -5.81 8.32 -4.54
C GLN A 174 -7.02 8.35 -3.60
N SER A 175 -7.20 7.32 -2.77
CA SER A 175 -8.31 7.23 -1.81
C SER A 175 -7.97 7.80 -0.43
N LEU A 176 -6.73 8.22 -0.20
CA LEU A 176 -6.37 8.87 1.06
C LEU A 176 -7.14 10.17 1.23
N THR A 177 -7.73 10.33 2.39
CA THR A 177 -8.33 11.61 2.80
C THR A 177 -7.25 12.60 3.22
N PRO A 178 -7.53 13.91 3.23
CA PRO A 178 -6.62 14.89 3.79
C PRO A 178 -6.21 14.60 5.23
N ASP A 179 -7.16 14.13 6.06
CA ASP A 179 -6.90 13.79 7.46
C ASP A 179 -5.99 12.57 7.60
N GLU A 180 -6.23 11.51 6.82
CA GLU A 180 -5.34 10.33 6.78
C GLU A 180 -3.94 10.70 6.31
N LEU A 181 -3.84 11.53 5.26
CA LEU A 181 -2.57 11.99 4.75
C LEU A 181 -1.82 12.86 5.78
N GLY A 182 -2.53 13.77 6.44
CA GLY A 182 -1.99 14.60 7.53
C GLY A 182 -1.47 13.74 8.67
N TRP A 183 -2.26 12.77 9.11
CA TRP A 183 -1.87 11.83 10.18
C TRP A 183 -0.64 10.98 9.81
N ILE A 184 -0.56 10.48 8.57
CA ILE A 184 0.63 9.76 8.08
C ILE A 184 1.86 10.66 8.19
N ILE A 185 1.77 11.91 7.70
CA ILE A 185 2.87 12.87 7.70
C ILE A 185 3.31 13.20 9.13
N GLU A 186 2.39 13.53 10.01
CA GLU A 186 2.69 13.84 11.41
C GLU A 186 3.37 12.67 12.11
N SER A 187 2.91 11.45 11.86
CA SER A 187 3.52 10.23 12.41
C SER A 187 4.94 10.02 11.89
N VAL A 188 5.16 10.21 10.59
CA VAL A 188 6.50 10.10 9.97
C VAL A 188 7.44 11.16 10.53
N VAL A 189 7.03 12.42 10.57
CA VAL A 189 7.85 13.52 11.11
C VAL A 189 8.24 13.27 12.56
N ARG A 190 7.31 12.82 13.38
CA ARG A 190 7.55 12.50 14.79
C ARG A 190 8.55 11.36 14.95
N VAL A 191 8.35 10.26 14.24
CA VAL A 191 9.22 9.07 14.36
C VAL A 191 10.61 9.35 13.81
N VAL A 192 10.73 10.01 12.67
CA VAL A 192 12.04 10.36 12.08
C VAL A 192 12.82 11.28 13.04
N ARG A 193 12.19 12.33 13.56
CA ARG A 193 12.87 13.25 14.51
C ARG A 193 13.28 12.60 15.82
N ALA A 194 12.58 11.57 16.25
CA ALA A 194 12.93 10.83 17.48
C ALA A 194 14.12 9.90 17.28
N ASN A 195 14.50 9.57 16.04
CA ASN A 195 15.57 8.65 15.67
C ASN A 195 16.75 9.32 14.92
N ALA A 196 16.72 10.66 14.77
CA ALA A 196 17.73 11.47 14.07
C ALA A 196 18.92 11.89 15.00
#